data_47cd9d5bc3d95a90c2aaf5a05e45512e
#
_entry.id   47cd9d5bc3d95a90c2aaf5a05e45512e
#
_cell.length_a   1.000
_cell.length_b   1.000
_cell.length_c   1.000
_cell.angle_alpha   90.00
_cell.angle_beta   90.00
_cell.angle_gamma   90.00
#
_symmetry.space_group_name_H-M   'P 1'
#
loop_
_entity.id
_entity.type
_entity.pdbx_description
1 polymer ?
#
loop_
_entity_poly.entity_id
_entity_poly.type
_entity_poly.pdbx_seq_one_letter_code
_entity_poly.pdbx_strand_id
1 'polypeptide(L)'
;MDTLLAANLSKQIKKTKIVDSISLELRSAEVVGLLGPNGAGKTTTFYMICGLLSPSSGRVILNDVDITPLSLHKRSNLGIGYLPQESSIFKDLSVEQNLSFAAEVSIKDSTKRKARIDEMLEAFNINHIRKRKGLSLSGGERRRVEIARALIKNPKFILLDEPFAGVDPIAVIDIQKIIKQLVELNIGVLITDHNVRETLSVCNRAYVIKSGTLLASGNSEDIYNNELVRRYYLGKNFKA
;
A
#
# COMPACT_ATOMS: atom_id res chain seq x y z
N MET A 1 19.27 5.38 1.15
CA MET A 1 18.11 4.45 1.18
C MET A 1 17.02 5.12 2.00
N ASP A 2 15.84 5.35 1.40
CA ASP A 2 14.74 5.97 2.16
C ASP A 2 14.12 4.95 3.13
N THR A 3 13.66 5.43 4.29
CA THR A 3 13.02 4.61 5.34
C THR A 3 11.74 5.26 5.85
N LEU A 4 10.73 4.43 6.07
CA LEU A 4 9.48 4.79 6.73
C LEU A 4 9.31 3.89 7.95
N LEU A 5 9.39 4.48 9.14
CA LEU A 5 9.33 3.77 10.42
C LEU A 5 8.06 4.13 11.18
N ALA A 6 7.31 3.13 11.59
CA ALA A 6 6.30 3.23 12.62
C ALA A 6 6.93 2.77 13.95
N ALA A 7 7.04 3.66 14.92
CA ALA A 7 7.70 3.40 16.18
C ALA A 7 6.70 3.40 17.34
N ASN A 8 6.46 2.23 17.93
CA ASN A 8 5.60 2.01 19.11
C ASN A 8 4.19 2.61 18.97
N LEU A 9 3.59 2.47 17.77
CA LEU A 9 2.27 3.00 17.50
C LEU A 9 1.22 2.34 18.39
N SER A 10 0.43 3.16 19.06
CA SER A 10 -0.72 2.72 19.85
C SER A 10 -1.95 3.53 19.48
N LYS A 11 -3.10 2.88 19.52
CA LYS A 11 -4.40 3.53 19.34
C LYS A 11 -5.41 3.02 20.33
N GLN A 12 -5.96 3.94 21.09
CA GLN A 12 -7.09 3.69 21.99
C GLN A 12 -8.34 4.39 21.44
N ILE A 13 -9.45 3.67 21.41
CA ILE A 13 -10.76 4.21 21.08
C ILE A 13 -11.66 3.98 22.28
N LYS A 14 -12.13 5.08 22.89
CA LYS A 14 -12.83 5.04 24.18
C LYS A 14 -11.94 4.34 25.22
N LYS A 15 -12.39 3.21 25.78
CA LYS A 15 -11.65 2.41 26.77
C LYS A 15 -10.92 1.21 26.16
N THR A 16 -11.06 0.96 24.86
CA THR A 16 -10.49 -0.20 24.19
C THR A 16 -9.20 0.16 23.46
N LYS A 17 -8.12 -0.53 23.76
CA LYS A 17 -6.84 -0.42 23.06
C LYS A 17 -6.88 -1.30 21.80
N ILE A 18 -6.97 -0.69 20.63
CA ILE A 18 -7.09 -1.38 19.32
C ILE A 18 -5.71 -1.77 18.80
N VAL A 19 -4.71 -0.91 19.04
CA VAL A 19 -3.31 -1.13 18.68
C VAL A 19 -2.46 -0.81 19.88
N ASP A 20 -1.52 -1.68 20.20
CA ASP A 20 -0.66 -1.60 21.36
C ASP A 20 0.81 -1.74 20.98
N SER A 21 1.52 -0.62 20.94
CA SER A 21 2.98 -0.53 20.77
C SER A 21 3.52 -1.31 19.55
N ILE A 22 2.85 -1.19 18.38
CA ILE A 22 3.32 -1.82 17.14
C ILE A 22 4.44 -0.98 16.55
N SER A 23 5.55 -1.67 16.22
CA SER A 23 6.66 -1.11 15.47
C SER A 23 6.86 -1.89 14.17
N LEU A 24 7.03 -1.18 13.06
CA LEU A 24 7.41 -1.73 11.76
C LEU A 24 8.23 -0.73 10.96
N GLU A 25 9.08 -1.23 10.11
CA GLU A 25 9.93 -0.44 9.21
C GLU A 25 9.65 -0.85 7.76
N LEU A 26 9.68 0.11 6.85
CA LEU A 26 9.62 -0.08 5.41
C LEU A 26 10.79 0.68 4.78
N ARG A 27 11.55 0.02 3.90
CA ARG A 27 12.66 0.61 3.15
C ARG A 27 12.30 0.78 1.69
N SER A 28 13.00 1.67 0.98
CA SER A 28 12.87 1.73 -0.48
C SER A 28 13.28 0.40 -1.12
N ALA A 29 12.67 0.06 -2.25
CA ALA A 29 12.90 -1.17 -2.99
C ALA A 29 12.60 -2.46 -2.21
N GLU A 30 11.69 -2.43 -1.24
CA GLU A 30 11.18 -3.65 -0.58
C GLU A 30 9.66 -3.69 -0.52
N VAL A 31 9.11 -4.89 -0.39
CA VAL A 31 7.70 -5.13 -0.11
C VAL A 31 7.57 -5.68 1.31
N VAL A 32 6.77 -4.99 2.12
CA VAL A 32 6.46 -5.39 3.49
C VAL A 32 4.97 -5.70 3.62
N GLY A 33 4.65 -6.87 4.16
CA GLY A 33 3.28 -7.27 4.47
C GLY A 33 2.89 -6.92 5.91
N LEU A 34 1.67 -6.41 6.11
CA LEU A 34 1.05 -6.23 7.42
C LEU A 34 -0.15 -7.17 7.50
N LEU A 35 0.03 -8.33 8.14
CA LEU A 35 -0.88 -9.46 8.13
C LEU A 35 -1.52 -9.69 9.51
N GLY A 36 -2.56 -10.50 9.55
CA GLY A 36 -3.24 -10.90 10.78
C GLY A 36 -4.75 -11.13 10.57
N PRO A 37 -5.43 -11.74 11.53
CA PRO A 37 -6.87 -12.00 11.43
C PRO A 37 -7.70 -10.71 11.40
N ASN A 38 -8.99 -10.85 11.07
CA ASN A 38 -9.92 -9.72 11.13
C ASN A 38 -10.02 -9.19 12.57
N GLY A 39 -10.06 -7.85 12.72
CA GLY A 39 -10.06 -7.20 14.02
C GLY A 39 -8.69 -7.15 14.72
N ALA A 40 -7.61 -7.64 14.11
CA ALA A 40 -6.27 -7.61 14.71
C ALA A 40 -5.66 -6.21 14.88
N GLY A 41 -6.22 -5.19 14.23
CA GLY A 41 -5.69 -3.83 14.25
C GLY A 41 -4.89 -3.44 13.00
N LYS A 42 -4.87 -4.27 11.94
CA LYS A 42 -4.16 -4.00 10.67
C LYS A 42 -4.52 -2.65 10.07
N THR A 43 -5.79 -2.48 9.71
CA THR A 43 -6.30 -1.24 9.09
C THR A 43 -6.05 -0.01 9.96
N THR A 44 -6.21 -0.15 11.29
CA THR A 44 -5.92 0.93 12.23
C THR A 44 -4.44 1.32 12.20
N THR A 45 -3.54 0.34 12.24
CA THR A 45 -2.08 0.57 12.15
C THR A 45 -1.72 1.20 10.81
N PHE A 46 -2.23 0.65 9.73
CA PHE A 46 -2.03 1.14 8.38
C PHE A 46 -2.51 2.60 8.22
N TYR A 47 -3.69 2.93 8.72
CA TYR A 47 -4.23 4.30 8.67
C TYR A 47 -3.44 5.30 9.52
N MET A 48 -2.82 4.86 10.61
CA MET A 48 -1.89 5.70 11.36
C MET A 48 -0.62 6.00 10.54
N ILE A 49 -0.11 5.01 9.80
CA ILE A 49 1.05 5.19 8.91
C ILE A 49 0.70 6.07 7.70
N CYS A 50 -0.51 5.93 7.14
CA CYS A 50 -0.99 6.79 6.05
C CYS A 50 -1.21 8.25 6.46
N GLY A 51 -1.52 8.51 7.73
CA GLY A 51 -1.96 9.83 8.22
C GLY A 51 -3.45 10.09 8.04
N LEU A 52 -4.25 9.02 7.87
CA LEU A 52 -5.71 9.05 7.94
C LEU A 52 -6.24 9.03 9.37
N LEU A 53 -5.45 8.47 10.28
CA LEU A 53 -5.76 8.37 11.69
C LEU A 53 -4.56 8.80 12.53
N SER A 54 -4.79 9.65 13.55
CA SER A 54 -3.72 10.01 14.49
C SER A 54 -3.54 8.90 15.53
N PRO A 55 -2.31 8.46 15.82
CA PRO A 55 -2.04 7.55 16.93
C PRO A 55 -2.35 8.21 18.28
N SER A 56 -2.63 7.41 19.31
CA SER A 56 -2.72 7.87 20.70
C SER A 56 -1.34 8.04 21.32
N SER A 57 -0.36 7.24 20.89
CA SER A 57 1.06 7.36 21.22
C SER A 57 1.91 6.67 20.14
N GLY A 58 3.23 6.88 20.21
CA GLY A 58 4.17 6.43 19.19
C GLY A 58 4.37 7.46 18.08
N ARG A 59 5.22 7.13 17.10
CA ARG A 59 5.61 8.05 16.04
C ARG A 59 5.67 7.37 14.68
N VAL A 60 5.41 8.15 13.63
CA VAL A 60 5.70 7.79 12.23
C VAL A 60 6.84 8.68 11.75
N ILE A 61 7.92 8.07 11.31
CA ILE A 61 9.18 8.75 10.97
C ILE A 61 9.52 8.43 9.51
N LEU A 62 9.80 9.46 8.73
CA LEU A 62 10.26 9.37 7.34
C LEU A 62 11.67 9.96 7.25
N ASN A 63 12.69 9.14 6.97
CA ASN A 63 14.08 9.59 6.87
C ASN A 63 14.47 10.49 8.06
N ASP A 64 14.32 9.99 9.27
CA ASP A 64 14.61 10.68 10.53
C ASP A 64 13.71 11.89 10.87
N VAL A 65 12.74 12.23 10.02
CA VAL A 65 11.78 13.31 10.25
C VAL A 65 10.49 12.76 10.82
N ASP A 66 10.05 13.28 11.98
CA ASP A 66 8.75 12.93 12.57
C ASP A 66 7.61 13.54 11.74
N ILE A 67 6.84 12.68 11.09
CA ILE A 67 5.68 13.03 10.27
C ILE A 67 4.36 12.70 10.96
N THR A 68 4.39 12.30 12.23
CA THR A 68 3.20 11.90 13.00
C THR A 68 2.07 12.94 12.95
N PRO A 69 2.34 14.26 13.13
CA PRO A 69 1.29 15.29 13.12
C PRO A 69 0.75 15.60 11.72
N LEU A 70 1.36 15.03 10.66
CA LEU A 70 1.00 15.35 9.28
C LEU A 70 -0.18 14.51 8.79
N SER A 71 -1.14 15.17 8.15
CA SER A 71 -2.26 14.50 7.45
C SER A 71 -1.78 13.74 6.20
N LEU A 72 -2.63 12.84 5.69
CA LEU A 72 -2.39 12.09 4.44
C LEU A 72 -1.91 13.01 3.30
N HIS A 73 -2.58 14.14 3.07
CA HIS A 73 -2.20 15.09 2.02
C HIS A 73 -0.77 15.61 2.18
N LYS A 74 -0.39 16.00 3.41
CA LYS A 74 0.98 16.47 3.70
C LYS A 74 2.00 15.35 3.55
N ARG A 75 1.69 14.12 3.98
CA ARG A 75 2.55 12.93 3.77
C ARG A 75 2.69 12.57 2.29
N SER A 76 1.62 12.75 1.51
CA SER A 76 1.69 12.57 0.05
C SER A 76 2.68 13.53 -0.62
N ASN A 77 2.79 14.76 -0.14
CA ASN A 77 3.78 15.73 -0.64
C ASN A 77 5.22 15.39 -0.24
N LEU A 78 5.40 14.53 0.77
CA LEU A 78 6.71 14.00 1.19
C LEU A 78 7.08 12.68 0.48
N GLY A 79 6.20 12.18 -0.40
CA GLY A 79 6.44 10.98 -1.18
C GLY A 79 5.79 9.70 -0.64
N ILE A 80 4.73 9.79 0.14
CA ILE A 80 3.95 8.62 0.59
C ILE A 80 2.65 8.55 -0.21
N GLY A 81 2.57 7.61 -1.16
CA GLY A 81 1.36 7.29 -1.91
C GLY A 81 0.44 6.35 -1.13
N TYR A 82 -0.88 6.48 -1.33
CA TYR A 82 -1.90 5.61 -0.75
C TYR A 82 -2.90 5.16 -1.79
N LEU A 83 -3.14 3.87 -1.86
CA LEU A 83 -4.20 3.27 -2.67
C LEU A 83 -5.20 2.56 -1.75
N PRO A 84 -6.44 3.03 -1.69
CA PRO A 84 -7.49 2.40 -0.90
C PRO A 84 -7.93 1.06 -1.50
N GLN A 85 -8.62 0.27 -0.68
CA GLN A 85 -9.28 -0.97 -1.09
C GLN A 85 -10.36 -0.70 -2.15
N GLU A 86 -11.18 0.32 -1.91
CA GLU A 86 -12.21 0.72 -2.88
C GLU A 86 -11.61 1.47 -4.06
N SER A 87 -12.20 1.26 -5.24
CA SER A 87 -11.74 1.92 -6.46
C SER A 87 -11.85 3.45 -6.34
N SER A 88 -10.71 4.10 -6.56
CA SER A 88 -10.57 5.56 -6.48
C SER A 88 -10.62 6.25 -7.85
N ILE A 89 -10.88 5.51 -8.94
CA ILE A 89 -10.90 6.07 -10.30
C ILE A 89 -12.09 7.03 -10.50
N PHE A 90 -11.87 8.12 -11.21
CA PHE A 90 -12.94 8.98 -11.67
C PHE A 90 -13.63 8.33 -12.87
N LYS A 91 -14.82 7.76 -12.64
CA LYS A 91 -15.54 6.90 -13.59
C LYS A 91 -15.91 7.60 -14.89
N ASP A 92 -16.26 8.89 -14.83
CA ASP A 92 -16.70 9.68 -16.00
C ASP A 92 -15.54 10.31 -16.77
N LEU A 93 -14.33 10.31 -16.21
CA LEU A 93 -13.13 10.79 -16.86
C LEU A 93 -12.44 9.69 -17.66
N SER A 94 -11.76 10.07 -18.74
CA SER A 94 -10.91 9.13 -19.48
C SER A 94 -9.69 8.73 -18.66
N VAL A 95 -8.97 7.67 -19.06
CA VAL A 95 -7.70 7.25 -18.44
C VAL A 95 -6.72 8.42 -18.41
N GLU A 96 -6.52 9.10 -19.54
CA GLU A 96 -5.65 10.27 -19.62
C GLU A 96 -6.09 11.39 -18.66
N GLN A 97 -7.39 11.70 -18.58
CA GLN A 97 -7.91 12.71 -17.69
C GLN A 97 -7.72 12.35 -16.21
N ASN A 98 -7.84 11.05 -15.86
CA ASN A 98 -7.53 10.57 -14.51
C ASN A 98 -6.07 10.84 -14.11
N LEU A 99 -5.12 10.64 -15.04
CA LEU A 99 -3.70 10.92 -14.82
C LEU A 99 -3.44 12.44 -14.82
N SER A 100 -4.07 13.19 -15.74
CA SER A 100 -3.94 14.65 -15.86
C SER A 100 -4.34 15.34 -14.56
N PHE A 101 -5.43 14.92 -13.93
CA PHE A 101 -5.88 15.51 -12.66
C PHE A 101 -4.80 15.41 -11.57
N ALA A 102 -4.14 14.26 -11.44
CA ALA A 102 -3.04 14.10 -10.48
C ALA A 102 -1.80 14.92 -10.87
N ALA A 103 -1.51 15.02 -12.17
CA ALA A 103 -0.37 15.76 -12.69
C ALA A 103 -0.54 17.27 -12.51
N GLU A 104 -1.73 17.81 -12.72
CA GLU A 104 -2.05 19.25 -12.53
C GLU A 104 -1.82 19.72 -11.09
N VAL A 105 -2.17 18.88 -10.13
CA VAL A 105 -1.97 19.18 -8.71
C VAL A 105 -0.49 19.17 -8.31
N SER A 106 0.37 18.41 -9.03
CA SER A 106 1.74 18.14 -8.61
C SER A 106 2.83 18.75 -9.49
N ILE A 107 2.55 19.01 -10.77
CA ILE A 107 3.52 19.48 -11.76
C ILE A 107 3.06 20.77 -12.39
N LYS A 108 3.76 21.87 -12.15
CA LYS A 108 3.38 23.20 -12.67
C LYS A 108 3.57 23.32 -14.19
N ASP A 109 4.65 22.78 -14.72
CA ASP A 109 5.02 22.85 -16.13
C ASP A 109 4.16 21.92 -16.99
N SER A 110 3.49 22.47 -17.99
CA SER A 110 2.56 21.73 -18.88
C SER A 110 3.26 20.68 -19.74
N THR A 111 4.48 20.96 -20.19
CA THR A 111 5.28 20.04 -21.00
C THR A 111 5.73 18.84 -20.18
N LYS A 112 6.21 19.09 -18.96
CA LYS A 112 6.58 18.04 -18.00
C LYS A 112 5.37 17.21 -17.59
N ARG A 113 4.19 17.84 -17.42
CA ARG A 113 2.95 17.09 -17.14
C ARG A 113 2.63 16.09 -18.24
N LYS A 114 2.65 16.57 -19.50
CA LYS A 114 2.37 15.70 -20.65
C LYS A 114 3.36 14.55 -20.72
N ALA A 115 4.65 14.84 -20.65
CA ALA A 115 5.70 13.82 -20.66
C ALA A 115 5.51 12.78 -19.54
N ARG A 116 5.17 13.21 -18.32
CA ARG A 116 4.93 12.32 -17.19
C ARG A 116 3.69 11.45 -17.36
N ILE A 117 2.62 12.00 -17.95
CA ILE A 117 1.41 11.23 -18.27
C ILE A 117 1.72 10.16 -19.31
N ASP A 118 2.41 10.54 -20.40
CA ASP A 118 2.79 9.61 -21.48
C ASP A 118 3.69 8.48 -20.93
N GLU A 119 4.67 8.81 -20.09
CA GLU A 119 5.52 7.84 -19.39
C GLU A 119 4.68 6.83 -18.58
N MET A 120 3.71 7.29 -17.79
CA MET A 120 2.88 6.41 -16.98
C MET A 120 1.94 5.54 -17.81
N LEU A 121 1.42 6.08 -18.93
CA LEU A 121 0.58 5.33 -19.86
C LEU A 121 1.35 4.16 -20.49
N GLU A 122 2.62 4.37 -20.87
CA GLU A 122 3.48 3.33 -21.42
C GLU A 122 3.96 2.35 -20.34
N ALA A 123 4.47 2.83 -19.20
CA ALA A 123 5.01 2.00 -18.13
C ALA A 123 3.98 0.98 -17.60
N PHE A 124 2.70 1.35 -17.56
CA PHE A 124 1.61 0.48 -17.09
C PHE A 124 0.81 -0.18 -18.20
N ASN A 125 1.26 -0.06 -19.46
CA ASN A 125 0.61 -0.66 -20.65
C ASN A 125 -0.89 -0.30 -20.73
N ILE A 126 -1.21 0.98 -20.53
CA ILE A 126 -2.58 1.53 -20.58
C ILE A 126 -2.77 2.60 -21.66
N ASN A 127 -1.77 2.79 -22.53
CA ASN A 127 -1.83 3.78 -23.61
C ASN A 127 -2.93 3.44 -24.63
N HIS A 128 -3.13 2.14 -24.93
CA HIS A 128 -4.18 1.67 -25.85
C HIS A 128 -5.62 1.97 -25.37
N ILE A 129 -5.81 2.20 -24.07
CA ILE A 129 -7.10 2.58 -23.46
C ILE A 129 -7.16 4.05 -23.04
N ARG A 130 -6.19 4.87 -23.43
CA ARG A 130 -5.99 6.27 -23.04
C ARG A 130 -7.27 7.12 -23.05
N LYS A 131 -8.10 6.94 -24.09
CA LYS A 131 -9.35 7.70 -24.29
C LYS A 131 -10.59 7.04 -23.69
N ARG A 132 -10.48 5.81 -23.18
CA ARG A 132 -11.61 5.11 -22.57
C ARG A 132 -11.95 5.70 -21.21
N LYS A 133 -13.25 5.79 -20.91
CA LYS A 133 -13.73 6.26 -19.59
C LYS A 133 -13.50 5.22 -18.50
N GLY A 134 -13.23 5.69 -17.29
CA GLY A 134 -13.01 4.82 -16.11
C GLY A 134 -14.13 3.80 -15.86
N LEU A 135 -15.37 4.17 -16.17
CA LEU A 135 -16.53 3.28 -16.04
C LEU A 135 -16.44 2.01 -16.93
N SER A 136 -15.81 2.10 -18.09
CA SER A 136 -15.71 1.01 -19.08
C SER A 136 -14.48 0.11 -18.91
N LEU A 137 -13.67 0.35 -17.88
CA LEU A 137 -12.45 -0.40 -17.61
C LEU A 137 -12.74 -1.71 -16.86
N SER A 138 -12.02 -2.79 -17.24
CA SER A 138 -11.96 -4.00 -16.44
C SER A 138 -11.31 -3.74 -15.07
N GLY A 139 -11.44 -4.67 -14.12
CA GLY A 139 -10.83 -4.55 -12.79
C GLY A 139 -9.31 -4.34 -12.86
N GLY A 140 -8.63 -5.14 -13.68
CA GLY A 140 -7.17 -5.04 -13.86
C GLY A 140 -6.73 -3.74 -14.55
N GLU A 141 -7.43 -3.32 -15.63
CA GLU A 141 -7.16 -2.02 -16.28
C GLU A 141 -7.35 -0.86 -15.31
N ARG A 142 -8.42 -0.90 -14.52
CA ARG A 142 -8.72 0.11 -13.50
C ARG A 142 -7.60 0.19 -12.46
N ARG A 143 -7.14 -0.95 -11.95
CA ARG A 143 -6.07 -0.99 -10.95
C ARG A 143 -4.75 -0.43 -11.49
N ARG A 144 -4.41 -0.73 -12.76
CA ARG A 144 -3.24 -0.15 -13.42
C ARG A 144 -3.33 1.38 -13.52
N VAL A 145 -4.51 1.91 -13.87
CA VAL A 145 -4.73 3.37 -13.94
C VAL A 145 -4.61 4.03 -12.55
N GLU A 146 -5.15 3.41 -11.51
CA GLU A 146 -5.06 3.91 -10.13
C GLU A 146 -3.61 3.98 -9.65
N ILE A 147 -2.82 2.93 -9.91
CA ILE A 147 -1.41 2.89 -9.55
C ILE A 147 -0.61 3.90 -10.37
N ALA A 148 -0.80 3.94 -11.69
CA ALA A 148 -0.16 4.93 -12.56
C ALA A 148 -0.45 6.36 -12.08
N ARG A 149 -1.69 6.64 -11.67
CA ARG A 149 -2.09 7.94 -11.10
C ARG A 149 -1.37 8.24 -9.78
N ALA A 150 -1.22 7.25 -8.90
CA ALA A 150 -0.50 7.43 -7.64
C ALA A 150 1.00 7.72 -7.87
N LEU A 151 1.58 7.18 -8.95
CA LEU A 151 2.98 7.36 -9.32
C LEU A 151 3.30 8.69 -10.01
N ILE A 152 2.31 9.46 -10.41
CA ILE A 152 2.52 10.79 -11.03
C ILE A 152 3.42 11.68 -10.17
N LYS A 153 3.31 11.59 -8.84
CA LYS A 153 4.07 12.38 -7.86
C LYS A 153 5.46 11.82 -7.53
N ASN A 154 5.91 10.76 -8.19
CA ASN A 154 7.16 10.07 -7.83
C ASN A 154 7.27 9.72 -6.34
N PRO A 155 6.33 8.93 -5.79
CA PRO A 155 6.38 8.57 -4.38
C PRO A 155 7.60 7.70 -4.07
N LYS A 156 8.14 7.83 -2.86
CA LYS A 156 9.18 6.96 -2.30
C LYS A 156 8.59 5.66 -1.74
N PHE A 157 7.35 5.76 -1.26
CA PHE A 157 6.59 4.66 -0.66
C PHE A 157 5.17 4.64 -1.20
N ILE A 158 4.63 3.45 -1.42
CA ILE A 158 3.22 3.21 -1.73
C ILE A 158 2.62 2.26 -0.69
N LEU A 159 1.48 2.66 -0.17
CA LEU A 159 0.72 1.90 0.81
C LEU A 159 -0.54 1.36 0.12
N LEU A 160 -0.66 0.03 0.03
CA LEU A 160 -1.73 -0.69 -0.65
C LEU A 160 -2.66 -1.33 0.39
N ASP A 161 -3.90 -0.86 0.44
CA ASP A 161 -4.91 -1.40 1.34
C ASP A 161 -5.69 -2.51 0.64
N GLU A 162 -5.53 -3.74 1.09
CA GLU A 162 -6.17 -4.96 0.59
C GLU A 162 -6.17 -5.09 -0.95
N PRO A 163 -4.99 -5.06 -1.62
CA PRO A 163 -4.91 -5.04 -3.08
C PRO A 163 -5.44 -6.33 -3.75
N PHE A 164 -5.50 -7.45 -3.04
CA PHE A 164 -5.95 -8.74 -3.56
C PHE A 164 -7.40 -9.07 -3.18
N ALA A 165 -8.08 -8.21 -2.40
CA ALA A 165 -9.43 -8.47 -1.92
C ALA A 165 -10.45 -8.44 -3.06
N GLY A 166 -11.21 -9.54 -3.22
CA GLY A 166 -12.28 -9.64 -4.22
C GLY A 166 -11.79 -9.64 -5.69
N VAL A 167 -10.53 -9.98 -5.90
CA VAL A 167 -9.89 -9.98 -7.22
C VAL A 167 -9.83 -11.41 -7.76
N ASP A 168 -10.09 -11.59 -9.06
CA ASP A 168 -9.94 -12.90 -9.72
C ASP A 168 -8.46 -13.32 -9.82
N PRO A 169 -8.16 -14.65 -9.97
CA PRO A 169 -6.78 -15.14 -9.96
C PRO A 169 -5.88 -14.57 -11.07
N ILE A 170 -6.44 -14.21 -12.23
CA ILE A 170 -5.67 -13.62 -13.34
C ILE A 170 -5.24 -12.20 -12.97
N ALA A 171 -6.16 -11.43 -12.42
CA ALA A 171 -5.87 -10.07 -11.97
C ALA A 171 -4.93 -10.03 -10.74
N VAL A 172 -4.93 -11.06 -9.89
CA VAL A 172 -3.92 -11.20 -8.81
C VAL A 172 -2.51 -11.25 -9.38
N ILE A 173 -2.28 -12.07 -10.43
CA ILE A 173 -0.98 -12.16 -11.10
C ILE A 173 -0.54 -10.79 -11.66
N ASP A 174 -1.48 -10.04 -12.24
CA ASP A 174 -1.19 -8.71 -12.77
C ASP A 174 -0.81 -7.72 -11.64
N ILE A 175 -1.51 -7.74 -10.52
CA ILE A 175 -1.18 -6.91 -9.36
C ILE A 175 0.21 -7.28 -8.81
N GLN A 176 0.54 -8.57 -8.72
CA GLN A 176 1.85 -9.04 -8.28
C GLN A 176 2.98 -8.54 -9.21
N LYS A 177 2.77 -8.55 -10.53
CA LYS A 177 3.72 -7.97 -11.50
C LYS A 177 3.92 -6.47 -11.27
N ILE A 178 2.83 -5.74 -11.04
CA ILE A 178 2.90 -4.30 -10.76
C ILE A 178 3.68 -4.04 -9.47
N ILE A 179 3.44 -4.82 -8.41
CA ILE A 179 4.18 -4.67 -7.14
C ILE A 179 5.69 -4.88 -7.36
N LYS A 180 6.09 -5.88 -8.15
CA LYS A 180 7.50 -6.09 -8.51
C LYS A 180 8.07 -4.91 -9.30
N GLN A 181 7.31 -4.38 -10.25
CA GLN A 181 7.70 -3.19 -11.02
C GLN A 181 7.90 -1.96 -10.11
N LEU A 182 7.08 -1.78 -9.06
CA LEU A 182 7.28 -0.70 -8.08
C LEU A 182 8.62 -0.84 -7.34
N VAL A 183 9.01 -2.04 -6.97
CA VAL A 183 10.30 -2.33 -6.34
C VAL A 183 11.47 -2.01 -7.29
N GLU A 184 11.37 -2.39 -8.57
CA GLU A 184 12.34 -2.06 -9.61
C GLU A 184 12.50 -0.54 -9.80
N LEU A 185 11.44 0.23 -9.58
CA LEU A 185 11.45 1.70 -9.54
C LEU A 185 11.98 2.29 -8.22
N ASN A 186 12.59 1.46 -7.35
CA ASN A 186 13.11 1.84 -6.04
C ASN A 186 12.05 2.36 -5.06
N ILE A 187 10.79 1.95 -5.22
CA ILE A 187 9.66 2.32 -4.35
C ILE A 187 9.48 1.24 -3.28
N GLY A 188 9.37 1.66 -2.01
CA GLY A 188 8.97 0.75 -0.92
C GLY A 188 7.45 0.55 -0.91
N VAL A 189 7.00 -0.69 -0.73
CA VAL A 189 5.58 -1.05 -0.78
C VAL A 189 5.12 -1.65 0.54
N LEU A 190 4.15 -1.05 1.22
CA LEU A 190 3.46 -1.65 2.36
C LEU A 190 2.12 -2.19 1.92
N ILE A 191 1.87 -3.46 2.19
CA ILE A 191 0.61 -4.13 1.84
C ILE A 191 -0.09 -4.59 3.10
N THR A 192 -1.38 -4.29 3.24
CA THR A 192 -2.25 -5.01 4.17
C THR A 192 -3.25 -5.83 3.37
N ASP A 193 -3.41 -7.11 3.71
CA ASP A 193 -4.39 -7.97 3.06
C ASP A 193 -4.79 -9.12 4.01
N HIS A 194 -5.89 -9.76 3.68
CA HIS A 194 -6.33 -11.00 4.33
C HIS A 194 -5.94 -12.25 3.51
N ASN A 195 -5.58 -12.10 2.23
CA ASN A 195 -5.05 -13.15 1.36
C ASN A 195 -3.56 -13.38 1.65
N VAL A 196 -3.29 -14.23 2.63
CA VAL A 196 -1.93 -14.46 3.14
C VAL A 196 -0.98 -14.97 2.07
N ARG A 197 -1.43 -15.96 1.28
CA ARG A 197 -0.59 -16.61 0.27
C ARG A 197 -0.15 -15.62 -0.80
N GLU A 198 -1.09 -14.88 -1.37
CA GLU A 198 -0.83 -13.89 -2.41
C GLU A 198 0.07 -12.77 -1.90
N THR A 199 -0.13 -12.33 -0.66
CA THR A 199 0.67 -11.30 -0.03
C THR A 199 2.10 -11.79 0.25
N LEU A 200 2.26 -12.94 0.90
CA LEU A 200 3.59 -13.46 1.22
C LEU A 200 4.40 -13.84 -0.03
N SER A 201 3.75 -14.16 -1.14
CA SER A 201 4.45 -14.48 -2.40
C SER A 201 5.18 -13.29 -3.03
N VAL A 202 4.82 -12.05 -2.65
CA VAL A 202 5.45 -10.82 -3.15
C VAL A 202 6.24 -10.08 -2.09
N CYS A 203 6.08 -10.42 -0.80
CA CYS A 203 6.75 -9.73 0.29
C CYS A 203 8.19 -10.21 0.50
N ASN A 204 9.10 -9.27 0.74
CA ASN A 204 10.44 -9.58 1.27
C ASN A 204 10.36 -10.01 2.73
N ARG A 205 9.48 -9.37 3.50
CA ARG A 205 9.20 -9.68 4.90
C ARG A 205 7.80 -9.24 5.29
N ALA A 206 7.30 -9.76 6.40
CA ALA A 206 5.98 -9.42 6.90
C ALA A 206 5.97 -9.26 8.42
N TYR A 207 5.00 -8.48 8.89
CA TYR A 207 4.62 -8.33 10.30
C TYR A 207 3.23 -8.92 10.47
N VAL A 208 3.09 -9.86 11.38
CA VAL A 208 1.80 -10.47 11.72
C VAL A 208 1.32 -9.90 13.04
N ILE A 209 0.15 -9.27 13.03
CA ILE A 209 -0.48 -8.72 14.23
C ILE A 209 -1.69 -9.55 14.67
N LYS A 210 -1.88 -9.62 15.98
CA LYS A 210 -3.01 -10.25 16.63
C LYS A 210 -3.43 -9.45 17.85
N SER A 211 -4.72 -9.18 17.96
CA SER A 211 -5.30 -8.44 19.13
C SER A 211 -4.53 -7.16 19.48
N GLY A 212 -4.16 -6.40 18.44
CA GLY A 212 -3.48 -5.12 18.60
C GLY A 212 -1.97 -5.18 18.87
N THR A 213 -1.37 -6.36 18.94
CA THR A 213 0.07 -6.53 19.24
C THR A 213 0.80 -7.29 18.11
N LEU A 214 2.11 -7.13 18.01
CA LEU A 214 2.95 -7.88 17.09
C LEU A 214 3.05 -9.34 17.58
N LEU A 215 2.64 -10.28 16.73
CA LEU A 215 2.72 -11.71 16.98
C LEU A 215 4.03 -12.31 16.47
N ALA A 216 4.43 -11.92 15.25
CA ALA A 216 5.65 -12.39 14.60
C ALA A 216 6.07 -11.41 13.50
N SER A 217 7.35 -11.44 13.15
CA SER A 217 7.90 -10.75 11.96
C SER A 217 9.05 -11.56 11.39
N GLY A 218 9.26 -11.47 10.07
CA GLY A 218 10.30 -12.18 9.36
C GLY A 218 10.02 -12.26 7.86
N ASN A 219 10.82 -13.02 7.12
CA ASN A 219 10.57 -13.35 5.73
C ASN A 219 9.38 -14.32 5.60
N SER A 220 8.96 -14.62 4.38
CA SER A 220 7.81 -15.50 4.13
C SER A 220 7.97 -16.88 4.76
N GLU A 221 9.16 -17.45 4.72
CA GLU A 221 9.46 -18.77 5.30
C GLU A 221 9.38 -18.74 6.83
N ASP A 222 9.92 -17.70 7.47
CA ASP A 222 9.81 -17.50 8.92
C ASP A 222 8.34 -17.41 9.35
N ILE A 223 7.51 -16.70 8.58
CA ILE A 223 6.07 -16.56 8.87
C ILE A 223 5.33 -17.88 8.70
N TYR A 224 5.59 -18.63 7.62
CA TYR A 224 4.95 -19.92 7.38
C TYR A 224 5.32 -20.97 8.44
N ASN A 225 6.56 -20.97 8.93
CA ASN A 225 7.07 -21.94 9.90
C ASN A 225 6.81 -21.53 11.36
N ASN A 226 6.36 -20.29 11.62
CA ASN A 226 6.09 -19.83 12.97
C ASN A 226 4.88 -20.54 13.60
N GLU A 227 5.08 -21.27 14.69
CA GLU A 227 4.04 -22.03 15.38
C GLU A 227 2.88 -21.18 15.87
N LEU A 228 3.14 -19.96 16.37
CA LEU A 228 2.10 -19.04 16.84
C LEU A 228 1.27 -18.51 15.68
N VAL A 229 1.92 -18.19 14.55
CA VAL A 229 1.22 -17.75 13.34
C VAL A 229 0.34 -18.86 12.79
N ARG A 230 0.87 -20.11 12.72
CA ARG A 230 0.09 -21.27 12.30
C ARG A 230 -1.09 -21.55 13.23
N ARG A 231 -0.86 -21.48 14.53
CA ARG A 231 -1.91 -21.75 15.53
C ARG A 231 -3.04 -20.73 15.52
N TYR A 232 -2.71 -19.45 15.35
CA TYR A 232 -3.65 -18.36 15.59
C TYR A 232 -4.15 -17.63 14.34
N TYR A 233 -3.52 -17.88 13.19
CA TYR A 233 -3.86 -17.15 11.96
C TYR A 233 -3.99 -18.04 10.73
N LEU A 234 -2.99 -18.86 10.40
CA LEU A 234 -3.00 -19.67 9.19
C LEU A 234 -3.84 -20.95 9.31
N GLY A 235 -3.92 -21.52 10.52
CA GLY A 235 -4.49 -22.85 10.76
C GLY A 235 -3.45 -23.97 10.59
N LYS A 236 -3.66 -25.11 11.31
CA LYS A 236 -2.71 -26.22 11.35
C LYS A 236 -2.46 -26.87 9.98
N ASN A 237 -3.44 -26.86 9.09
CA ASN A 237 -3.40 -27.53 7.78
C ASN A 237 -3.02 -26.57 6.63
N PHE A 238 -2.60 -25.34 6.93
CA PHE A 238 -2.19 -24.39 5.91
C PHE A 238 -0.94 -24.92 5.19
N LYS A 239 -1.02 -25.01 3.84
CA LYS A 239 0.10 -25.32 2.94
C LYS A 239 0.52 -24.04 2.23
N ALA A 240 1.83 -23.75 2.23
CA ALA A 240 2.45 -22.64 1.53
C ALA A 240 2.30 -22.77 0.01
#